data_dc383a5a514fee75343610982861258f
#
_entry.id   dc383a5a514fee75343610982861258f
#
_cell.length_a   1.000
_cell.length_b   1.000
_cell.length_c   1.000
_cell.angle_alpha   90.00
_cell.angle_beta   90.00
_cell.angle_gamma   90.00
#
_symmetry.space_group_name_H-M   'P 1'
#
loop_
_entity.id
_entity.type
_entity.pdbx_description
1 polymer ?
#
loop_
_entity_poly.entity_id
_entity_poly.type
_entity_poly.pdbx_seq_one_letter_code
_entity_poly.pdbx_strand_id
1 'polypeptide(L)'
;MISKIIKSRIFLLVIVPIFLIWIMLGYYYSLGKLIKTDNAYVKAPIISVQSEVSGKIKEVLIKNNQFVKKDQILLTIDDEDLSIKLIENEQTLKSIEEEIKSKKSKLNEIEQEILIAREDIKYRNNEENRIKNLINNKIKIAESEVNFFKLEFNRQLMLTKKGFGIKKHLEDAKFKFDKAKTNLISLNLNKEVDEAKFYKKIAIKQLSLLDKKKETILTTLGGKKNVVVKNHPLYLKHHKLPTVANLWPLWN
;
A
#
# COMPACT_ATOMS: atom_id res chain seq x y z
N MET A 1 21.78 -61.27 -99.60
CA MET A 1 21.13 -60.01 -100.00
C MET A 1 21.60 -58.81 -99.15
N ILE A 2 22.01 -58.98 -97.92
CA ILE A 2 22.45 -57.92 -96.99
C ILE A 2 23.78 -57.22 -97.41
N SER A 3 24.70 -57.97 -98.12
CA SER A 3 25.99 -57.44 -98.56
C SER A 3 25.96 -56.41 -99.67
N LYS A 4 24.90 -56.37 -100.51
CA LYS A 4 24.71 -55.36 -101.57
C LYS A 4 24.19 -54.01 -101.08
N ILE A 5 23.45 -54.02 -100.00
CA ILE A 5 22.85 -52.78 -99.45
C ILE A 5 23.96 -51.92 -98.77
N ILE A 6 24.92 -52.56 -98.15
CA ILE A 6 25.99 -51.91 -97.43
C ILE A 6 27.00 -51.17 -98.37
N LYS A 7 27.10 -51.56 -99.64
CA LYS A 7 27.93 -50.92 -100.64
C LYS A 7 27.26 -49.75 -101.35
N SER A 8 26.03 -49.41 -101.08
CA SER A 8 25.41 -48.21 -101.65
C SER A 8 25.94 -46.99 -100.97
N ARG A 9 26.55 -46.11 -101.73
CA ARG A 9 27.10 -44.81 -101.26
C ARG A 9 26.00 -43.99 -100.57
N ILE A 10 24.73 -44.16 -100.90
CA ILE A 10 23.58 -43.49 -100.31
C ILE A 10 23.28 -44.04 -98.91
N PHE A 11 23.40 -45.37 -98.72
CA PHE A 11 23.21 -45.98 -97.34
C PHE A 11 24.21 -45.44 -96.33
N LEU A 12 25.49 -45.35 -96.79
CA LEU A 12 26.53 -44.82 -95.90
C LEU A 12 26.36 -43.34 -95.67
N LEU A 13 25.87 -42.56 -96.63
CA LEU A 13 25.73 -41.09 -96.54
C LEU A 13 24.50 -40.67 -95.69
N VAL A 14 23.50 -41.54 -95.50
CA VAL A 14 22.28 -41.20 -94.68
C VAL A 14 22.36 -41.83 -93.31
N ILE A 15 22.73 -43.13 -93.18
CA ILE A 15 22.70 -43.80 -91.87
C ILE A 15 23.78 -43.35 -90.92
N VAL A 16 24.99 -43.07 -91.43
CA VAL A 16 26.06 -42.65 -90.57
C VAL A 16 25.78 -41.27 -89.90
N PRO A 17 25.26 -40.25 -90.56
CA PRO A 17 24.92 -39.02 -89.90
C PRO A 17 23.74 -39.18 -88.93
N ILE A 18 22.73 -39.99 -89.20
CA ILE A 18 21.65 -40.25 -88.28
C ILE A 18 22.14 -40.96 -87.07
N PHE A 19 23.05 -41.91 -87.14
CA PHE A 19 23.63 -42.61 -86.01
C PHE A 19 24.52 -41.66 -85.14
N LEU A 20 25.26 -40.77 -85.80
CA LEU A 20 26.05 -39.72 -85.11
C LEU A 20 25.15 -38.74 -84.38
N ILE A 21 24.01 -38.33 -84.97
CA ILE A 21 23.05 -37.47 -84.32
C ILE A 21 22.47 -38.19 -83.09
N TRP A 22 22.19 -39.47 -83.22
CA TRP A 22 21.63 -40.27 -82.10
C TRP A 22 22.62 -40.40 -80.95
N ILE A 23 23.87 -40.64 -81.24
CA ILE A 23 24.95 -40.65 -80.22
C ILE A 23 25.10 -39.29 -79.59
N MET A 24 25.07 -38.21 -80.37
CA MET A 24 25.21 -36.84 -79.90
C MET A 24 23.99 -36.43 -78.97
N LEU A 25 22.81 -36.82 -79.35
CA LEU A 25 21.64 -36.63 -78.47
C LEU A 25 21.77 -37.43 -77.17
N GLY A 26 22.20 -38.69 -77.25
CA GLY A 26 22.43 -39.51 -76.05
C GLY A 26 23.49 -38.90 -75.11
N TYR A 27 24.55 -38.40 -75.68
CA TYR A 27 25.57 -37.69 -74.92
C TYR A 27 25.08 -36.36 -74.34
N TYR A 28 24.32 -35.56 -75.08
CA TYR A 28 23.70 -34.34 -74.61
C TYR A 28 22.73 -34.59 -73.42
N TYR A 29 21.87 -35.59 -73.47
CA TYR A 29 21.00 -35.94 -72.38
C TYR A 29 21.74 -36.54 -71.18
N SER A 30 22.90 -37.14 -71.36
CA SER A 30 23.76 -37.67 -70.29
C SER A 30 24.53 -36.60 -69.56
N LEU A 31 24.95 -35.52 -70.20
CA LEU A 31 25.68 -34.41 -69.57
C LEU A 31 24.79 -33.52 -68.71
N GLY A 32 23.46 -33.46 -68.97
CA GLY A 32 22.56 -32.50 -68.31
C GLY A 32 22.21 -32.81 -66.87
N LYS A 33 22.58 -33.97 -66.29
CA LYS A 33 22.15 -34.39 -64.96
C LYS A 33 23.18 -34.22 -63.83
N LEU A 34 24.39 -33.81 -64.09
CA LEU A 34 25.41 -33.64 -63.08
C LEU A 34 25.86 -32.16 -63.00
N ILE A 35 25.12 -31.43 -62.17
CA ILE A 35 25.56 -30.08 -61.80
C ILE A 35 26.64 -30.29 -60.73
N LYS A 36 27.90 -30.12 -61.10
CA LYS A 36 29.04 -30.19 -60.19
C LYS A 36 29.34 -28.75 -59.71
N THR A 37 29.15 -28.50 -58.42
CA THR A 37 29.54 -27.22 -57.87
C THR A 37 30.64 -27.45 -56.85
N ASP A 38 31.73 -26.66 -56.92
CA ASP A 38 32.84 -26.72 -55.99
C ASP A 38 32.58 -25.86 -54.72
N ASN A 39 31.47 -25.09 -54.72
CA ASN A 39 31.11 -24.14 -53.64
C ASN A 39 29.66 -24.33 -53.17
N ALA A 40 29.29 -25.52 -52.77
CA ALA A 40 27.97 -25.76 -52.17
C ALA A 40 28.03 -25.52 -50.66
N TYR A 41 27.44 -24.41 -50.18
CA TYR A 41 27.27 -24.13 -48.76
C TYR A 41 25.84 -24.41 -48.32
N VAL A 42 25.68 -25.21 -47.28
CA VAL A 42 24.40 -25.40 -46.59
C VAL A 42 24.27 -24.25 -45.60
N LYS A 43 23.34 -23.33 -45.81
CA LYS A 43 22.96 -22.28 -44.86
C LYS A 43 21.75 -22.71 -44.10
N ALA A 44 21.84 -22.81 -42.77
CA ALA A 44 20.71 -22.97 -41.89
C ALA A 44 20.55 -21.69 -41.07
N PRO A 45 19.33 -21.29 -40.68
CA PRO A 45 19.12 -20.22 -39.74
C PRO A 45 19.71 -20.61 -38.37
N ILE A 46 20.63 -19.78 -37.87
CA ILE A 46 21.21 -19.96 -36.54
C ILE A 46 20.37 -19.15 -35.60
N ILE A 47 19.76 -19.82 -34.61
CA ILE A 47 19.01 -19.18 -33.54
C ILE A 47 19.86 -19.21 -32.28
N SER A 48 20.10 -18.04 -31.69
CA SER A 48 20.76 -17.93 -30.39
C SER A 48 19.74 -18.14 -29.27
N VAL A 49 20.00 -19.09 -28.40
CA VAL A 49 19.22 -19.30 -27.18
C VAL A 49 19.82 -18.47 -26.06
N GLN A 50 19.02 -17.58 -25.48
CA GLN A 50 19.44 -16.72 -24.37
C GLN A 50 18.60 -17.03 -23.14
N SER A 51 19.23 -16.94 -21.96
CA SER A 51 18.53 -17.00 -20.70
C SER A 51 17.89 -15.67 -20.36
N GLU A 52 16.67 -15.68 -19.82
CA GLU A 52 16.00 -14.49 -19.28
C GLU A 52 16.62 -14.02 -17.95
N VAL A 53 17.37 -14.90 -17.28
CA VAL A 53 17.99 -14.62 -15.98
C VAL A 53 19.51 -14.74 -16.09
N SER A 54 20.20 -13.73 -15.54
CA SER A 54 21.66 -13.77 -15.40
C SER A 54 22.05 -14.69 -14.25
N GLY A 55 22.97 -15.61 -14.49
CA GLY A 55 23.47 -16.53 -13.48
C GLY A 55 24.66 -17.34 -13.98
N LYS A 56 25.32 -18.06 -13.06
CA LYS A 56 26.38 -19.00 -13.39
C LYS A 56 25.77 -20.26 -13.96
N ILE A 57 26.38 -20.83 -15.00
CA ILE A 57 25.98 -22.13 -15.54
C ILE A 57 26.45 -23.22 -14.56
N LYS A 58 25.49 -24.01 -14.06
CA LYS A 58 25.76 -25.14 -13.17
C LYS A 58 26.20 -26.38 -13.96
N GLU A 59 25.47 -26.69 -15.02
CA GLU A 59 25.73 -27.84 -15.85
C GLU A 59 25.22 -27.63 -17.27
N VAL A 60 25.98 -28.12 -18.27
CA VAL A 60 25.58 -28.16 -19.68
C VAL A 60 25.25 -29.59 -20.04
N LEU A 61 24.02 -29.89 -20.36
CA LEU A 61 23.48 -31.23 -20.58
C LEU A 61 23.57 -31.70 -22.05
N ILE A 62 24.10 -30.87 -22.95
CA ILE A 62 24.21 -31.16 -24.37
C ILE A 62 25.65 -31.08 -24.86
N LYS A 63 25.92 -31.81 -25.95
CA LYS A 63 27.23 -31.81 -26.65
C LYS A 63 27.11 -31.06 -27.98
N ASN A 64 28.27 -30.60 -28.52
CA ASN A 64 28.31 -30.02 -29.86
C ASN A 64 27.78 -31.01 -30.90
N ASN A 65 27.04 -30.53 -31.90
CA ASN A 65 26.38 -31.30 -32.95
C ASN A 65 25.35 -32.33 -32.49
N GLN A 66 24.78 -32.18 -31.30
CA GLN A 66 23.73 -33.04 -30.78
C GLN A 66 22.35 -32.54 -31.23
N PHE A 67 21.50 -33.44 -31.71
CA PHE A 67 20.10 -33.14 -31.95
C PHE A 67 19.36 -32.89 -30.64
N VAL A 68 18.60 -31.82 -30.58
CA VAL A 68 17.78 -31.42 -29.43
C VAL A 68 16.30 -31.45 -29.81
N LYS A 69 15.48 -31.90 -28.87
CA LYS A 69 14.01 -31.92 -29.05
C LYS A 69 13.40 -30.65 -28.49
N LYS A 70 12.16 -30.37 -28.92
CA LYS A 70 11.37 -29.33 -28.31
C LYS A 70 11.25 -29.58 -26.80
N ASP A 71 11.35 -28.51 -26.00
CA ASP A 71 11.27 -28.53 -24.53
C ASP A 71 12.37 -29.36 -23.81
N GLN A 72 13.45 -29.70 -24.51
CA GLN A 72 14.60 -30.36 -23.92
C GLN A 72 15.44 -29.37 -23.14
N ILE A 73 15.83 -29.74 -21.88
CA ILE A 73 16.73 -28.94 -21.07
C ILE A 73 18.12 -28.97 -21.67
N LEU A 74 18.68 -27.82 -21.98
CA LEU A 74 20.00 -27.66 -22.60
C LEU A 74 21.10 -27.41 -21.57
N LEU A 75 20.79 -26.62 -20.55
CA LEU A 75 21.69 -26.24 -19.46
C LEU A 75 20.90 -25.92 -18.21
N THR A 76 21.55 -26.02 -17.08
CA THR A 76 21.02 -25.59 -15.79
C THR A 76 21.83 -24.40 -15.26
N ILE A 77 21.13 -23.39 -14.78
CA ILE A 77 21.73 -22.22 -14.14
C ILE A 77 21.75 -22.44 -12.64
N ASP A 78 22.81 -22.01 -11.98
CA ASP A 78 22.93 -22.07 -10.53
C ASP A 78 21.89 -21.15 -9.89
N ASP A 79 21.02 -21.72 -9.06
CA ASP A 79 19.90 -21.03 -8.40
C ASP A 79 20.15 -20.77 -6.90
N GLU A 80 21.35 -21.09 -6.40
CA GLU A 80 21.71 -20.95 -4.98
C GLU A 80 21.52 -19.50 -4.50
N ASP A 81 22.11 -18.53 -5.20
CA ASP A 81 21.97 -17.10 -4.89
C ASP A 81 20.49 -16.62 -4.95
N LEU A 82 19.71 -17.18 -5.88
CA LEU A 82 18.30 -16.84 -6.03
C LEU A 82 17.44 -17.46 -4.93
N SER A 83 17.78 -18.69 -4.52
CA SER A 83 17.10 -19.40 -3.43
C SER A 83 17.33 -18.70 -2.09
N ILE A 84 18.56 -18.25 -1.81
CA ILE A 84 18.90 -17.47 -0.62
C ILE A 84 18.09 -16.17 -0.59
N LYS A 85 18.09 -15.39 -1.69
CA LYS A 85 17.29 -14.15 -1.78
C LYS A 85 15.79 -14.41 -1.62
N LEU A 86 15.30 -15.57 -2.06
CA LEU A 86 13.90 -15.93 -1.84
C LEU A 86 13.60 -16.09 -0.37
N ILE A 87 14.43 -16.88 0.34
CA ILE A 87 14.29 -17.12 1.78
C ILE A 87 14.37 -15.81 2.56
N GLU A 88 15.34 -14.94 2.24
CA GLU A 88 15.47 -13.61 2.86
C GLU A 88 14.21 -12.75 2.64
N ASN A 89 13.66 -12.73 1.42
CA ASN A 89 12.45 -12.01 1.11
C ASN A 89 11.23 -12.58 1.83
N GLU A 90 11.11 -13.91 1.94
CA GLU A 90 10.03 -14.57 2.69
C GLU A 90 10.10 -14.25 4.19
N GLN A 91 11.31 -14.26 4.77
CA GLN A 91 11.52 -13.84 6.16
C GLN A 91 11.15 -12.36 6.37
N THR A 92 11.57 -11.51 5.44
CA THR A 92 11.23 -10.08 5.48
C THR A 92 9.71 -9.85 5.40
N LEU A 93 9.03 -10.58 4.52
CA LEU A 93 7.56 -10.54 4.41
C LEU A 93 6.90 -10.94 5.72
N LYS A 94 7.33 -12.05 6.31
CA LYS A 94 6.79 -12.53 7.60
C LYS A 94 6.99 -11.50 8.70
N SER A 95 8.18 -10.91 8.79
CA SER A 95 8.46 -9.83 9.75
C SER A 95 7.55 -8.62 9.57
N ILE A 96 7.32 -8.19 8.32
CA ILE A 96 6.42 -7.07 8.02
C ILE A 96 4.96 -7.41 8.36
N GLU A 97 4.52 -8.64 8.09
CA GLU A 97 3.17 -9.10 8.45
C GLU A 97 2.94 -9.09 9.96
N GLU A 98 3.92 -9.57 10.75
CA GLU A 98 3.89 -9.52 12.20
C GLU A 98 3.86 -8.08 12.73
N GLU A 99 4.63 -7.18 12.12
CA GLU A 99 4.61 -5.75 12.47
C GLU A 99 3.25 -5.10 12.15
N ILE A 100 2.66 -5.41 11.00
CA ILE A 100 1.32 -4.94 10.63
C ILE A 100 0.29 -5.44 11.64
N LYS A 101 0.35 -6.70 12.05
CA LYS A 101 -0.54 -7.29 13.07
C LYS A 101 -0.40 -6.56 14.41
N SER A 102 0.83 -6.32 14.85
CA SER A 102 1.12 -5.58 16.09
C SER A 102 0.56 -4.15 16.03
N LYS A 103 0.77 -3.43 14.90
CA LYS A 103 0.25 -2.07 14.74
C LYS A 103 -1.28 -2.01 14.66
N LYS A 104 -1.93 -3.04 14.06
CA LYS A 104 -3.40 -3.15 14.09
C LYS A 104 -3.92 -3.35 15.50
N SER A 105 -3.25 -4.16 16.32
CA SER A 105 -3.61 -4.33 17.73
C SER A 105 -3.52 -3.00 18.49
N LYS A 106 -2.42 -2.26 18.32
CA LYS A 106 -2.25 -0.93 18.91
C LYS A 106 -3.28 0.09 18.42
N LEU A 107 -3.70 -0.02 17.16
CA LEU A 107 -4.76 0.82 16.61
C LEU A 107 -6.09 0.58 17.33
N ASN A 108 -6.46 -0.68 17.53
CA ASN A 108 -7.67 -1.05 18.26
C ASN A 108 -7.61 -0.55 19.72
N GLU A 109 -6.47 -0.67 20.38
CA GLU A 109 -6.26 -0.15 21.74
C GLU A 109 -6.49 1.37 21.80
N ILE A 110 -5.87 2.13 20.90
CA ILE A 110 -6.06 3.59 20.82
C ILE A 110 -7.52 3.95 20.48
N GLU A 111 -8.21 3.18 19.66
CA GLU A 111 -9.63 3.40 19.37
C GLU A 111 -10.49 3.24 20.61
N GLN A 112 -10.21 2.26 21.48
CA GLN A 112 -10.87 2.12 22.76
C GLN A 112 -10.54 3.29 23.70
N GLU A 113 -9.28 3.72 23.78
CA GLU A 113 -8.90 4.90 24.56
C GLU A 113 -9.63 6.17 24.09
N ILE A 114 -9.79 6.35 22.77
CA ILE A 114 -10.56 7.46 22.19
C ILE A 114 -12.03 7.42 22.62
N LEU A 115 -12.64 6.24 22.63
CA LEU A 115 -14.03 6.08 23.09
C LEU A 115 -14.18 6.49 24.57
N ILE A 116 -13.28 6.01 25.42
CA ILE A 116 -13.26 6.35 26.85
C ILE A 116 -13.05 7.86 27.04
N ALA A 117 -12.11 8.47 26.29
CA ALA A 117 -11.86 9.90 26.38
C ALA A 117 -13.07 10.75 25.92
N ARG A 118 -13.82 10.29 24.93
CA ARG A 118 -15.07 10.96 24.50
C ARG A 118 -16.16 10.88 25.55
N GLU A 119 -16.30 9.76 26.24
CA GLU A 119 -17.26 9.61 27.34
C GLU A 119 -16.87 10.49 28.53
N ASP A 120 -15.57 10.58 28.88
CA ASP A 120 -15.08 11.49 29.92
C ASP A 120 -15.40 12.95 29.60
N ILE A 121 -15.20 13.39 28.35
CA ILE A 121 -15.55 14.75 27.91
C ILE A 121 -17.07 14.96 28.07
N LYS A 122 -17.91 14.01 27.70
CA LYS A 122 -19.35 14.11 27.86
C LYS A 122 -19.75 14.23 29.32
N TYR A 123 -19.15 13.41 30.19
CA TYR A 123 -19.34 13.48 31.63
C TYR A 123 -18.95 14.87 32.19
N ARG A 124 -17.76 15.35 31.87
CA ARG A 124 -17.26 16.67 32.34
C ARG A 124 -18.11 17.84 31.82
N ASN A 125 -18.64 17.72 30.60
CA ASN A 125 -19.56 18.72 30.07
C ASN A 125 -20.88 18.77 30.86
N ASN A 126 -21.43 17.61 31.23
CA ASN A 126 -22.62 17.52 32.03
C ASN A 126 -22.36 18.06 33.46
N GLU A 127 -21.20 17.76 34.03
CA GLU A 127 -20.81 18.24 35.35
C GLU A 127 -20.59 19.76 35.36
N GLU A 128 -19.92 20.34 34.33
CA GLU A 128 -19.82 21.78 34.18
C GLU A 128 -21.20 22.45 34.17
N ASN A 129 -22.13 21.90 33.38
CA ASN A 129 -23.50 22.44 33.30
C ASN A 129 -24.28 22.31 34.62
N ARG A 130 -24.08 21.21 35.34
CA ARG A 130 -24.66 20.99 36.65
C ARG A 130 -24.17 22.02 37.68
N ILE A 131 -22.86 22.21 37.79
CA ILE A 131 -22.24 23.19 38.67
C ILE A 131 -22.68 24.61 38.30
N LYS A 132 -22.67 24.96 37.02
CA LYS A 132 -23.12 26.26 36.53
C LYS A 132 -24.57 26.56 36.91
N ASN A 133 -25.49 25.59 36.75
CA ASN A 133 -26.89 25.75 37.11
C ASN A 133 -27.06 25.93 38.64
N LEU A 134 -26.31 25.12 39.41
CA LEU A 134 -26.37 25.20 40.90
C LEU A 134 -25.89 26.56 41.39
N ILE A 135 -24.81 27.10 40.81
CA ILE A 135 -24.27 28.40 41.16
C ILE A 135 -25.19 29.55 40.72
N ASN A 136 -25.74 29.47 39.51
CA ASN A 136 -26.72 30.45 39.05
C ASN A 136 -27.97 30.52 39.99
N ASN A 137 -28.42 29.38 40.51
CA ASN A 137 -29.48 29.34 41.48
C ASN A 137 -29.07 29.95 42.82
N LYS A 138 -27.85 29.66 43.31
CA LYS A 138 -27.32 30.31 44.54
C LYS A 138 -27.17 31.82 44.36
N ILE A 139 -26.75 32.31 43.21
CA ILE A 139 -26.66 33.74 42.88
C ILE A 139 -28.05 34.38 42.89
N LYS A 140 -29.07 33.77 42.29
CA LYS A 140 -30.43 34.31 42.33
C LYS A 140 -31.00 34.43 43.76
N ILE A 141 -30.69 33.42 44.60
CA ILE A 141 -31.09 33.49 46.02
C ILE A 141 -30.35 34.61 46.74
N ALA A 142 -29.04 34.73 46.55
CA ALA A 142 -28.23 35.81 47.15
C ALA A 142 -28.64 37.19 46.66
N GLU A 143 -28.99 37.37 45.37
CA GLU A 143 -29.54 38.61 44.86
C GLU A 143 -30.87 39.00 45.55
N SER A 144 -31.74 38.03 45.75
CA SER A 144 -33.00 38.21 46.47
C SER A 144 -32.74 38.61 47.91
N GLU A 145 -31.77 38.01 48.59
CA GLU A 145 -31.34 38.31 49.93
C GLU A 145 -30.75 39.71 50.03
N VAL A 146 -29.90 40.13 49.10
CA VAL A 146 -29.35 41.49 49.01
C VAL A 146 -30.48 42.52 48.86
N ASN A 147 -31.45 42.24 47.96
CA ASN A 147 -32.61 43.15 47.80
C ASN A 147 -33.45 43.27 49.05
N PHE A 148 -33.71 42.17 49.75
CA PHE A 148 -34.44 42.17 51.01
C PHE A 148 -33.74 43.04 52.08
N PHE A 149 -32.47 42.79 52.34
CA PHE A 149 -31.72 43.55 53.33
C PHE A 149 -31.48 45.01 52.91
N LYS A 150 -31.41 45.33 51.63
CA LYS A 150 -31.36 46.68 51.12
C LYS A 150 -32.64 47.45 51.44
N LEU A 151 -33.80 46.81 51.27
CA LEU A 151 -35.10 47.45 51.64
C LEU A 151 -35.20 47.65 53.14
N GLU A 152 -34.77 46.67 53.95
CA GLU A 152 -34.78 46.77 55.40
C GLU A 152 -33.85 47.89 55.89
N PHE A 153 -32.61 47.94 55.35
CA PHE A 153 -31.66 49.03 55.64
C PHE A 153 -32.25 50.42 55.33
N ASN A 154 -32.87 50.57 54.12
CA ASN A 154 -33.48 51.83 53.70
C ASN A 154 -34.65 52.20 54.64
N ARG A 155 -35.45 51.22 55.08
CA ARG A 155 -36.52 51.43 56.03
C ARG A 155 -36.02 51.96 57.39
N GLN A 156 -35.00 51.32 57.97
CA GLN A 156 -34.38 51.73 59.24
C GLN A 156 -33.71 53.09 59.08
N LEU A 157 -33.06 53.40 57.96
CA LEU A 157 -32.48 54.69 57.66
C LEU A 157 -33.52 55.80 57.65
N MET A 158 -34.68 55.57 57.04
CA MET A 158 -35.79 56.53 57.00
C MET A 158 -36.39 56.78 58.38
N LEU A 159 -36.61 55.69 59.17
CA LEU A 159 -37.08 55.80 60.54
C LEU A 159 -36.12 56.61 61.41
N THR A 160 -34.83 56.38 61.30
CA THR A 160 -33.81 57.11 62.06
C THR A 160 -33.74 58.60 61.66
N LYS A 161 -33.85 58.88 60.37
CA LYS A 161 -33.88 60.28 59.87
C LYS A 161 -35.12 61.05 60.38
N LYS A 162 -36.24 60.36 60.59
CA LYS A 162 -37.48 60.98 61.12
C LYS A 162 -37.49 61.00 62.65
N GLY A 163 -36.45 60.59 63.34
CA GLY A 163 -36.34 60.61 64.79
C GLY A 163 -37.00 59.44 65.51
N PHE A 164 -37.57 58.48 64.76
CA PHE A 164 -38.27 57.28 65.33
C PHE A 164 -37.39 56.00 65.34
N GLY A 165 -36.15 56.05 64.79
CA GLY A 165 -35.29 54.90 64.67
C GLY A 165 -34.27 54.77 65.80
N ILE A 166 -33.97 53.51 66.13
CA ILE A 166 -32.93 53.17 67.11
C ILE A 166 -31.61 52.98 66.33
N LYS A 167 -30.53 53.68 66.72
CA LYS A 167 -29.23 53.62 66.03
C LYS A 167 -28.71 52.20 65.90
N LYS A 168 -28.87 51.36 66.91
CA LYS A 168 -28.43 49.96 66.89
C LYS A 168 -29.14 49.18 65.78
N HIS A 169 -30.44 49.36 65.58
CA HIS A 169 -31.18 48.68 64.51
C HIS A 169 -30.73 49.09 63.12
N LEU A 170 -30.33 50.35 62.94
CA LEU A 170 -29.75 50.83 61.69
C LEU A 170 -28.39 50.18 61.44
N GLU A 171 -27.51 50.09 62.44
CA GLU A 171 -26.20 49.45 62.39
C GLU A 171 -26.36 47.97 62.06
N ASP A 172 -27.26 47.25 62.72
CA ASP A 172 -27.56 45.83 62.44
C ASP A 172 -28.09 45.62 61.03
N ALA A 173 -29.00 46.43 60.56
CA ALA A 173 -29.53 46.37 59.20
C ALA A 173 -28.45 46.63 58.13
N LYS A 174 -27.56 47.60 58.38
CA LYS A 174 -26.39 47.86 57.52
C LYS A 174 -25.45 46.67 57.47
N PHE A 175 -25.10 46.12 58.63
CA PHE A 175 -24.25 44.93 58.73
C PHE A 175 -24.79 43.75 57.91
N LYS A 176 -26.09 43.44 58.04
CA LYS A 176 -26.78 42.36 57.29
C LYS A 176 -26.76 42.63 55.79
N PHE A 177 -27.00 43.88 55.37
CA PHE A 177 -26.93 44.25 53.95
C PHE A 177 -25.48 44.10 53.38
N ASP A 178 -24.46 44.57 54.08
CA ASP A 178 -23.08 44.48 53.66
C ASP A 178 -22.63 43.00 53.62
N LYS A 179 -23.05 42.17 54.58
CA LYS A 179 -22.81 40.71 54.57
C LYS A 179 -23.43 40.03 53.38
N ALA A 180 -24.70 40.31 53.10
CA ALA A 180 -25.37 39.71 51.92
C ALA A 180 -24.71 40.13 50.62
N LYS A 181 -24.27 41.41 50.50
CA LYS A 181 -23.54 41.91 49.32
C LYS A 181 -22.22 41.21 49.14
N THR A 182 -21.45 40.99 50.23
CA THR A 182 -20.18 40.27 50.19
C THR A 182 -20.39 38.82 49.81
N ASN A 183 -21.44 38.18 50.31
CA ASN A 183 -21.79 36.81 49.92
C ASN A 183 -22.13 36.73 48.41
N LEU A 184 -22.90 37.65 47.85
CA LEU A 184 -23.17 37.68 46.43
C LEU A 184 -21.89 37.88 45.59
N ILE A 185 -20.97 38.76 46.02
CA ILE A 185 -19.68 38.95 45.33
C ILE A 185 -18.86 37.67 45.33
N SER A 186 -18.80 36.98 46.47
CA SER A 186 -18.06 35.70 46.59
C SER A 186 -18.60 34.60 45.68
N LEU A 187 -19.95 34.54 45.52
CA LEU A 187 -20.58 33.60 44.58
C LEU A 187 -20.31 33.93 43.11
N ASN A 188 -20.19 35.20 42.75
CA ASN A 188 -19.84 35.62 41.39
C ASN A 188 -18.35 35.34 41.05
N LEU A 189 -17.47 35.26 42.03
CA LEU A 189 -16.04 34.91 41.88
C LEU A 189 -15.80 33.38 41.91
N ASN A 190 -16.74 32.59 41.44
CA ASN A 190 -16.79 31.16 41.71
C ASN A 190 -15.69 30.38 40.98
N LYS A 191 -14.72 29.88 41.70
CA LYS A 191 -13.60 29.04 41.21
C LYS A 191 -14.04 27.67 40.73
N GLU A 192 -15.16 27.11 41.25
CA GLU A 192 -15.63 25.76 40.91
C GLU A 192 -16.01 25.64 39.44
N VAL A 193 -16.62 26.68 38.85
CA VAL A 193 -16.96 26.71 37.42
C VAL A 193 -15.70 26.76 36.56
N ASP A 194 -14.71 27.53 36.98
CA ASP A 194 -13.47 27.67 36.24
C ASP A 194 -12.61 26.40 36.32
N GLU A 195 -12.62 25.73 37.45
CA GLU A 195 -12.01 24.39 37.60
C GLU A 195 -12.67 23.36 36.70
N ALA A 196 -14.01 23.31 36.65
CA ALA A 196 -14.73 22.40 35.78
C ALA A 196 -14.41 22.63 34.29
N LYS A 197 -14.32 23.88 33.84
CA LYS A 197 -13.89 24.28 32.49
C LYS A 197 -12.44 23.85 32.22
N PHE A 198 -11.55 24.01 33.20
CA PHE A 198 -10.16 23.64 33.07
C PHE A 198 -9.99 22.13 32.86
N TYR A 199 -10.64 21.29 33.68
CA TYR A 199 -10.60 19.83 33.54
C TYR A 199 -11.19 19.37 32.21
N LYS A 200 -12.27 19.97 31.75
CA LYS A 200 -12.82 19.71 30.43
C LYS A 200 -11.82 20.04 29.30
N LYS A 201 -11.10 21.17 29.41
CA LYS A 201 -10.07 21.57 28.43
C LYS A 201 -8.91 20.56 28.38
N ILE A 202 -8.51 20.02 29.54
CA ILE A 202 -7.48 18.97 29.61
C ILE A 202 -7.97 17.71 28.88
N ALA A 203 -9.19 17.26 29.14
CA ALA A 203 -9.74 16.07 28.49
C ALA A 203 -9.82 16.22 26.96
N ILE A 204 -10.22 17.39 26.45
CA ILE A 204 -10.22 17.69 25.01
C ILE A 204 -8.79 17.62 24.43
N LYS A 205 -7.80 18.14 25.15
CA LYS A 205 -6.40 18.08 24.72
C LYS A 205 -5.88 16.65 24.68
N GLN A 206 -6.23 15.81 25.64
CA GLN A 206 -5.89 14.38 25.67
C GLN A 206 -6.49 13.66 24.45
N LEU A 207 -7.77 13.90 24.15
CA LEU A 207 -8.42 13.33 22.95
C LEU A 207 -7.66 13.71 21.67
N SER A 208 -7.29 14.99 21.53
CA SER A 208 -6.54 15.45 20.35
C SER A 208 -5.17 14.78 20.19
N LEU A 209 -4.52 14.42 21.28
CA LEU A 209 -3.26 13.67 21.26
C LEU A 209 -3.47 12.22 20.83
N LEU A 210 -4.55 11.59 21.27
CA LEU A 210 -4.91 10.22 20.86
C LEU A 210 -5.25 10.17 19.37
N ASP A 211 -6.02 11.14 18.86
CA ASP A 211 -6.33 11.24 17.42
C ASP A 211 -5.05 11.38 16.57
N LYS A 212 -4.08 12.19 17.00
CA LYS A 212 -2.76 12.30 16.34
C LYS A 212 -1.98 10.99 16.37
N LYS A 213 -1.97 10.27 17.49
CA LYS A 213 -1.34 8.95 17.58
C LYS A 213 -1.98 7.96 16.62
N LYS A 214 -3.32 7.95 16.54
CA LYS A 214 -4.07 7.12 15.59
C LYS A 214 -3.66 7.42 14.14
N GLU A 215 -3.62 8.68 13.76
CA GLU A 215 -3.22 9.12 12.41
C GLU A 215 -1.80 8.67 12.06
N THR A 216 -0.86 8.81 13.00
CA THR A 216 0.54 8.37 12.81
C THR A 216 0.63 6.86 12.56
N ILE A 217 -0.16 6.05 13.26
CA ILE A 217 -0.18 4.60 13.04
C ILE A 217 -0.80 4.27 11.66
N LEU A 218 -1.87 4.94 11.27
CA LEU A 218 -2.52 4.74 9.96
C LEU A 218 -1.57 5.07 8.80
N THR A 219 -0.83 6.16 8.88
CA THR A 219 0.16 6.53 7.85
C THR A 219 1.28 5.51 7.73
N THR A 220 1.80 5.00 8.85
CA THR A 220 2.83 3.96 8.84
C THR A 220 2.31 2.62 8.32
N LEU A 221 1.06 2.26 8.60
CA LEU A 221 0.42 1.06 8.05
C LEU A 221 0.22 1.13 6.54
N GLY A 222 -0.19 2.30 6.01
CA GLY A 222 -0.37 2.51 4.58
C GLY A 222 0.92 2.30 3.78
N GLY A 223 2.05 2.82 4.27
CA GLY A 223 3.36 2.61 3.65
C GLY A 223 3.79 1.13 3.63
N LYS A 224 3.61 0.41 4.72
CA LYS A 224 4.00 -1.01 4.82
C LYS A 224 3.13 -1.97 4.02
N LYS A 225 1.84 -1.69 3.87
CA LYS A 225 0.96 -2.46 3.00
C LYS A 225 1.43 -2.47 1.55
N ASN A 226 1.97 -1.36 1.06
CA ASN A 226 2.52 -1.27 -0.30
C ASN A 226 3.80 -2.11 -0.47
N VAL A 227 4.63 -2.24 0.57
CA VAL A 227 5.84 -3.10 0.53
C VAL A 227 5.46 -4.58 0.45
N VAL A 228 4.44 -5.02 1.22
CA VAL A 228 3.95 -6.41 1.17
C VAL A 228 3.46 -6.78 -0.23
N VAL A 229 2.72 -5.90 -0.91
CA VAL A 229 2.22 -6.17 -2.27
C VAL A 229 3.37 -6.37 -3.25
N LYS A 230 4.43 -5.56 -3.18
CA LYS A 230 5.59 -5.67 -4.08
C LYS A 230 6.42 -6.94 -3.86
N ASN A 231 6.48 -7.43 -2.62
CA ASN A 231 7.30 -8.58 -2.23
C ASN A 231 6.50 -9.89 -2.10
N HIS A 232 5.23 -9.90 -2.54
CA HIS A 232 4.41 -11.11 -2.44
C HIS A 232 4.99 -12.26 -3.26
N PRO A 233 5.02 -13.52 -2.73
CA PRO A 233 5.62 -14.67 -3.40
C PRO A 233 5.07 -14.93 -4.82
N LEU A 234 3.80 -14.63 -5.06
CA LEU A 234 3.19 -14.74 -6.39
C LEU A 234 3.80 -13.76 -7.40
N TYR A 235 4.14 -12.54 -6.97
CA TYR A 235 4.81 -11.55 -7.83
C TYR A 235 6.21 -12.02 -8.21
N LEU A 236 6.94 -12.62 -7.27
CA LEU A 236 8.28 -13.18 -7.50
C LEU A 236 8.22 -14.48 -8.33
N LYS A 237 7.16 -15.29 -8.19
CA LYS A 237 6.98 -16.56 -8.91
C LYS A 237 6.73 -16.36 -10.41
N HIS A 238 6.02 -15.29 -10.80
CA HIS A 238 5.82 -14.93 -12.21
C HIS A 238 7.09 -14.44 -12.91
N HIS A 239 8.10 -13.99 -12.16
CA HIS A 239 9.40 -13.57 -12.71
C HIS A 239 10.49 -14.63 -12.55
N LYS A 240 10.18 -15.85 -12.14
CA LYS A 240 11.14 -16.84 -11.64
C LYS A 240 11.48 -17.99 -12.55
N LEU A 241 10.96 -18.12 -13.73
CA LEU A 241 11.37 -19.24 -14.58
C LEU A 241 11.78 -18.75 -15.95
N PRO A 242 13.06 -18.92 -16.35
CA PRO A 242 13.38 -19.07 -17.73
C PRO A 242 12.76 -20.39 -18.18
N THR A 243 11.49 -20.35 -18.55
CA THR A 243 10.89 -21.42 -19.29
C THR A 243 11.69 -21.54 -20.56
N VAL A 244 12.23 -22.73 -20.77
CA VAL A 244 12.92 -23.21 -21.97
C VAL A 244 12.45 -22.45 -23.20
N ALA A 245 13.40 -21.82 -23.90
CA ALA A 245 13.11 -21.21 -25.19
C ALA A 245 12.39 -22.21 -26.09
N ASN A 246 11.16 -21.93 -26.43
CA ASN A 246 10.40 -22.71 -27.39
C ASN A 246 11.10 -22.65 -28.74
N LEU A 247 11.95 -23.62 -28.99
CA LEU A 247 12.51 -23.85 -30.31
C LEU A 247 11.40 -24.39 -31.20
N TRP A 248 10.72 -23.49 -31.87
CA TRP A 248 9.76 -23.84 -32.92
C TRP A 248 10.49 -24.58 -34.03
N PRO A 249 10.06 -25.77 -34.46
CA PRO A 249 10.65 -26.47 -35.60
C PRO A 249 10.25 -25.77 -36.89
N LEU A 250 11.18 -25.15 -37.57
CA LEU A 250 11.06 -24.76 -38.98
C LEU A 250 11.42 -25.99 -39.83
N TRP A 251 10.57 -27.02 -39.84
CA TRP A 251 10.59 -28.09 -40.84
C TRP A 251 9.16 -28.53 -41.08
N ASN A 252 8.56 -27.96 -42.12
CA ASN A 252 7.68 -28.59 -43.08
C ASN A 252 8.24 -28.40 -44.49
#